data_e746c47eb2612300510ccbcda6e15fb7
#
_entry.id   e746c47eb2612300510ccbcda6e15fb7
#
_cell.length_a   1.000
_cell.length_b   1.000
_cell.length_c   1.000
_cell.angle_alpha   90.00
_cell.angle_beta   90.00
_cell.angle_gamma   90.00
#
_symmetry.space_group_name_H-M   'P 1'
#
loop_
_entity.id
_entity.type
_entity.pdbx_description
1 polymer ?
#
loop_
_entity_poly.entity_id
_entity_poly.type
_entity_poly.pdbx_seq_one_letter_code
_entity_poly.pdbx_strand_id
1 'polypeptide(L)'
;MIVFRITMNVIPVKQLEIMQTLISMAEPTAQEAGCISCRIFCDIEDKNRLCLLEEWKTRKYLDHHIASHRFGVLLGTEALLREPLEIQIFTVSRSEGMDAVHRIRNQKKSNISPTDGHGSLIK
;
A
#
# COMPACT_ATOMS: atom_id res chain seq x y z
N MET A 1 6.68 1.66 12.31
CA MET A 1 6.41 2.06 10.93
C MET A 1 4.92 2.18 10.70
N ILE A 2 4.53 3.15 9.90
CA ILE A 2 3.14 3.36 9.52
C ILE A 2 3.02 3.12 8.02
N VAL A 3 1.99 2.38 7.61
CA VAL A 3 1.65 2.20 6.20
C VAL A 3 0.38 2.98 5.91
N PHE A 4 0.43 3.82 4.89
CA PHE A 4 -0.68 4.65 4.46
C PHE A 4 -1.06 4.22 3.05
N ARG A 5 -2.28 3.70 2.91
CA ARG A 5 -2.75 3.18 1.64
C ARG A 5 -3.96 3.97 1.16
N ILE A 6 -3.88 4.45 -0.07
CA ILE A 6 -4.96 5.22 -0.70
C ILE A 6 -5.35 4.47 -1.96
N THR A 7 -6.61 4.07 -2.05
CA THR A 7 -7.15 3.41 -3.23
C THR A 7 -8.09 4.34 -3.96
N MET A 8 -7.94 4.42 -5.27
CA MET A 8 -8.70 5.30 -6.14
C MET A 8 -9.38 4.50 -7.24
N ASN A 9 -10.69 4.66 -7.34
CA ASN A 9 -11.46 4.11 -8.46
C ASN A 9 -11.78 5.26 -9.41
N VAL A 10 -11.06 5.35 -10.50
CA VAL A 10 -11.01 6.51 -11.38
C VAL A 10 -12.07 6.41 -12.48
N ILE A 11 -12.67 7.54 -12.82
CA ILE A 11 -13.53 7.63 -14.01
C ILE A 11 -12.64 7.30 -15.22
N PRO A 12 -13.01 6.32 -16.07
CA PRO A 12 -12.12 5.85 -17.13
C PRO A 12 -11.52 6.95 -18.01
N VAL A 13 -12.30 7.94 -18.40
CA VAL A 13 -11.81 9.04 -19.25
C VAL A 13 -10.85 9.97 -18.52
N LYS A 14 -10.74 9.85 -17.20
CA LYS A 14 -9.85 10.67 -16.38
C LYS A 14 -8.61 9.91 -15.90
N GLN A 15 -8.46 8.65 -16.32
CA GLN A 15 -7.38 7.79 -15.86
C GLN A 15 -6.00 8.42 -16.10
N LEU A 16 -5.75 8.93 -17.30
CA LEU A 16 -4.46 9.53 -17.63
C LEU A 16 -4.17 10.77 -16.77
N GLU A 17 -5.17 11.61 -16.57
CA GLU A 17 -5.04 12.81 -15.75
C GLU A 17 -4.64 12.48 -14.31
N ILE A 18 -5.32 11.50 -13.73
CA ILE A 18 -5.01 11.03 -12.37
C ILE A 18 -3.62 10.43 -12.32
N MET A 19 -3.27 9.58 -13.28
CA MET A 19 -1.95 8.97 -13.33
C MET A 19 -0.84 10.02 -13.35
N GLN A 20 -0.98 11.04 -14.18
CA GLN A 20 0.00 12.09 -14.27
C GLN A 20 0.10 12.88 -12.96
N THR A 21 -1.02 13.13 -12.31
CA THR A 21 -1.04 13.82 -11.01
C THR A 21 -0.30 12.99 -9.97
N LEU A 22 -0.59 11.69 -9.88
CA LEU A 22 0.06 10.82 -8.91
C LEU A 22 1.57 10.72 -9.16
N ILE A 23 1.96 10.58 -10.41
CA ILE A 23 3.38 10.51 -10.76
C ILE A 23 4.10 11.80 -10.34
N SER A 24 3.48 12.95 -10.56
CA SER A 24 4.09 14.24 -10.20
C SER A 24 4.22 14.40 -8.68
N MET A 25 3.43 13.69 -7.90
CA MET A 25 3.42 13.79 -6.44
C MET A 25 4.31 12.77 -5.75
N ALA A 26 4.56 11.63 -6.39
CA ALA A 26 5.21 10.51 -5.72
C ALA A 26 6.63 10.83 -5.27
N GLU A 27 7.46 11.42 -6.15
CA GLU A 27 8.83 11.73 -5.81
C GLU A 27 8.94 12.81 -4.73
N PRO A 28 8.24 13.95 -4.84
CA PRO A 28 8.25 14.94 -3.76
C PRO A 28 7.78 14.37 -2.43
N THR A 29 6.77 13.49 -2.43
CA THR A 29 6.30 12.85 -1.21
C THR A 29 7.39 11.95 -0.62
N ALA A 30 8.07 11.20 -1.47
CA ALA A 30 9.16 10.31 -1.01
C ALA A 30 10.31 11.10 -0.38
N GLN A 31 10.46 12.38 -0.68
CA GLN A 31 11.51 13.24 -0.12
C GLN A 31 11.08 13.93 1.18
N GLU A 32 9.83 13.79 1.58
CA GLU A 32 9.37 14.41 2.84
C GLU A 32 10.00 13.74 4.04
N ALA A 33 10.20 14.52 5.10
CA ALA A 33 10.80 14.01 6.33
C ALA A 33 9.98 12.84 6.86
N GLY A 34 10.67 11.75 7.17
CA GLY A 34 10.05 10.56 7.73
C GLY A 34 9.38 9.64 6.72
N CYS A 35 9.35 9.99 5.45
CA CYS A 35 8.83 9.11 4.41
C CYS A 35 9.89 8.05 4.08
N ILE A 36 9.50 6.78 4.19
CA ILE A 36 10.37 5.66 3.83
C ILE A 36 10.23 5.35 2.34
N SER A 37 8.99 5.34 1.86
CA SER A 37 8.71 5.08 0.44
C SER A 37 7.34 5.63 0.05
N CYS A 38 7.19 5.93 -1.22
CA CYS A 38 5.92 6.32 -1.83
C CYS A 38 5.87 5.69 -3.21
N ARG A 39 4.92 4.79 -3.42
CA ARG A 39 4.83 4.02 -4.67
C ARG A 39 3.40 3.99 -5.18
N ILE A 40 3.29 3.96 -6.50
CA ILE A 40 2.00 3.90 -7.19
C ILE A 40 1.86 2.52 -7.79
N PHE A 41 0.69 1.92 -7.58
CA PHE A 41 0.36 0.62 -8.16
C PHE A 41 -0.94 0.72 -8.95
N CYS A 42 -1.06 -0.11 -9.97
CA CYS A 42 -2.27 -0.25 -10.74
C CYS A 42 -2.75 -1.70 -10.63
N ASP A 43 -4.06 -1.87 -10.44
CA ASP A 43 -4.64 -3.20 -10.41
C ASP A 43 -4.44 -3.85 -11.78
N ILE A 44 -3.93 -5.07 -11.80
CA ILE A 44 -3.66 -5.77 -13.05
C ILE A 44 -4.95 -6.14 -13.81
N GLU A 45 -6.06 -6.21 -13.10
CA GLU A 45 -7.36 -6.56 -13.67
C GLU A 45 -8.23 -5.35 -13.99
N ASP A 46 -7.88 -4.18 -13.44
CA ASP A 46 -8.66 -2.96 -13.63
C ASP A 46 -7.73 -1.75 -13.65
N LYS A 47 -7.41 -1.28 -14.86
CA LYS A 47 -6.49 -0.15 -15.03
C LYS A 47 -6.99 1.15 -14.42
N ASN A 48 -8.27 1.22 -14.08
CA ASN A 48 -8.86 2.40 -13.45
C ASN A 48 -8.83 2.33 -11.93
N ARG A 49 -8.29 1.26 -11.37
CA ARG A 49 -8.12 1.11 -9.94
C ARG A 49 -6.64 1.30 -9.61
N LEU A 50 -6.34 2.41 -8.96
CA LEU A 50 -4.97 2.80 -8.60
C LEU A 50 -4.79 2.77 -7.10
N CYS A 51 -3.57 2.49 -6.67
CA CYS A 51 -3.22 2.50 -5.26
C CYS A 51 -1.95 3.30 -5.05
N LEU A 52 -1.99 4.22 -4.11
CA LEU A 52 -0.82 4.93 -3.63
C LEU A 52 -0.46 4.33 -2.28
N LEU A 53 0.73 3.75 -2.18
CA LEU A 53 1.20 3.08 -0.97
C LEU A 53 2.40 3.82 -0.42
N GLU A 54 2.26 4.31 0.81
CA GLU A 54 3.30 5.07 1.47
C GLU A 54 3.71 4.40 2.76
N GLU A 55 4.99 4.47 3.07
CA GLU A 55 5.54 4.01 4.33
C GLU A 55 6.18 5.18 5.06
N TRP A 56 5.87 5.31 6.34
CA TRP A 56 6.32 6.43 7.18
C TRP A 56 6.97 5.90 8.44
N LYS A 57 8.01 6.59 8.91
CA LYS A 57 8.74 6.16 10.12
C LYS A 57 7.84 6.20 11.34
N THR A 58 7.05 7.27 11.49
CA THR A 58 6.16 7.46 12.64
C THR A 58 4.85 8.10 12.22
N ARG A 59 3.85 7.99 13.09
CA ARG A 59 2.55 8.61 12.85
C ARG A 59 2.66 10.13 12.76
N LYS A 60 3.55 10.73 13.52
CA LYS A 60 3.74 12.16 13.52
C LYS A 60 4.17 12.67 12.15
N TYR A 61 5.08 11.96 11.49
CA TYR A 61 5.48 12.33 10.13
C TYR A 61 4.34 12.17 9.14
N LEU A 62 3.56 11.11 9.27
CA LEU A 62 2.39 10.94 8.43
C LEU A 62 1.38 12.05 8.64
N ASP A 63 1.10 12.40 9.89
CA ASP A 63 0.14 13.47 10.20
C ASP A 63 0.58 14.79 9.57
N HIS A 64 1.87 15.08 9.62
CA HIS A 64 2.41 16.28 8.98
C HIS A 64 2.16 16.24 7.46
N HIS A 65 2.37 15.10 6.83
CA HIS A 65 2.11 14.92 5.41
C HIS A 65 0.63 15.12 5.09
N ILE A 66 -0.25 14.52 5.86
CA ILE A 66 -1.71 14.65 5.64
C ILE A 66 -2.15 16.11 5.75
N ALA A 67 -1.53 16.88 6.63
CA ALA A 67 -1.85 18.30 6.81
C ALA A 67 -1.22 19.19 5.75
N SER A 68 -0.39 18.65 4.87
CA SER A 68 0.35 19.44 3.89
C SER A 68 -0.53 19.90 2.73
N HIS A 69 -0.07 20.94 2.06
CA HIS A 69 -0.71 21.43 0.82
C HIS A 69 -0.73 20.35 -0.26
N ARG A 70 0.36 19.59 -0.39
CA ARG A 70 0.46 18.52 -1.38
C ARG A 70 -0.63 17.47 -1.19
N PHE A 71 -0.87 17.06 0.04
CA PHE A 71 -1.94 16.11 0.30
C PHE A 71 -3.31 16.72 -0.01
N GLY A 72 -3.48 18.01 0.23
CA GLY A 72 -4.70 18.73 -0.16
C GLY A 72 -4.95 18.67 -1.66
N VAL A 73 -3.88 18.75 -2.47
CA VAL A 73 -4.00 18.57 -3.92
C VAL A 73 -4.50 17.19 -4.28
N LEU A 74 -3.98 16.15 -3.57
CA LEU A 74 -4.45 14.79 -3.76
C LEU A 74 -5.93 14.66 -3.45
N LEU A 75 -6.39 15.24 -2.34
CA LEU A 75 -7.81 15.21 -1.98
C LEU A 75 -8.66 15.88 -3.05
N GLY A 76 -8.14 16.91 -3.71
CA GLY A 76 -8.84 17.60 -4.80
C GLY A 76 -9.11 16.72 -6.01
N THR A 77 -8.39 15.58 -6.16
CA THR A 77 -8.65 14.66 -7.27
C THR A 77 -9.94 13.87 -7.10
N GLU A 78 -10.58 13.95 -5.95
CA GLU A 78 -11.80 13.18 -5.68
C GLU A 78 -12.90 13.42 -6.70
N ALA A 79 -12.94 14.62 -7.30
CA ALA A 79 -13.89 14.93 -8.35
C ALA A 79 -13.71 14.09 -9.62
N LEU A 80 -12.56 13.44 -9.78
CA LEU A 80 -12.23 12.61 -10.94
C LEU A 80 -12.46 11.12 -10.67
N LEU A 81 -13.00 10.79 -9.52
CA LEU A 81 -13.21 9.41 -9.09
C LEU A 81 -14.67 8.99 -9.21
N ARG A 82 -14.89 7.71 -9.46
CA ARG A 82 -16.24 7.12 -9.46
C ARG A 82 -16.79 6.93 -8.06
N GLU A 83 -15.87 6.73 -7.10
CA GLU A 83 -16.18 6.43 -5.71
C GLU A 83 -15.30 7.28 -4.81
N PRO A 84 -15.69 7.53 -3.57
CA PRO A 84 -14.82 8.27 -2.63
C PRO A 84 -13.47 7.58 -2.47
N LEU A 85 -12.44 8.36 -2.14
CA LEU A 85 -11.14 7.83 -1.80
C LEU A 85 -11.26 6.83 -0.65
N GLU A 86 -10.61 5.68 -0.82
CA GLU A 86 -10.47 4.72 0.27
C GLU A 86 -9.12 4.94 0.92
N ILE A 87 -9.12 5.30 2.19
CA ILE A 87 -7.90 5.57 2.94
C ILE A 87 -7.80 4.59 4.09
N GLN A 88 -6.60 3.99 4.24
CA GLN A 88 -6.32 3.12 5.37
C GLN A 88 -4.96 3.45 5.94
N ILE A 89 -4.89 3.50 7.25
CA ILE A 89 -3.64 3.74 7.99
C ILE A 89 -3.39 2.51 8.84
N PHE A 90 -2.23 1.89 8.65
CA PHE A 90 -1.85 0.70 9.41
C PHE A 90 -0.64 1.02 10.28
N THR A 91 -0.75 0.69 11.56
CA THR A 91 0.41 0.72 12.44
C THR A 91 1.05 -0.66 12.41
N VAL A 92 2.29 -0.73 11.96
CA VAL A 92 3.02 -1.99 11.83
C VAL A 92 3.80 -2.23 13.11
N SER A 93 3.41 -3.26 13.84
CA SER A 93 4.12 -3.63 15.07
C SER A 93 5.34 -4.50 14.78
N ARG A 94 5.30 -5.28 13.70
CA ARG A 94 6.38 -6.17 13.33
C ARG A 94 6.34 -6.47 11.84
N SER A 95 7.52 -6.56 11.25
CA SER A 95 7.67 -6.95 9.85
C SER A 95 8.58 -8.17 9.77
N GLU A 96 8.21 -9.14 8.96
CA GLU A 96 8.99 -10.35 8.75
C GLU A 96 9.22 -10.54 7.25
N GLY A 97 10.34 -11.12 6.93
CA GLY A 97 10.72 -11.33 5.54
C GLY A 97 10.85 -12.80 5.18
N MET A 98 11.71 -13.11 4.22
CA MET A 98 11.86 -14.46 3.70
C MET A 98 12.29 -15.46 4.79
N ASP A 99 13.02 -15.01 5.81
CA ASP A 99 13.42 -15.88 6.90
C ASP A 99 12.20 -16.53 7.60
N ALA A 100 11.12 -15.77 7.73
CA ALA A 100 9.89 -16.30 8.31
C ALA A 100 9.29 -17.38 7.41
N VAL A 101 9.33 -17.17 6.11
CA VAL A 101 8.83 -18.14 5.14
C VAL A 101 9.63 -19.45 5.27
N HIS A 102 10.95 -19.36 5.27
CA HIS A 102 11.80 -20.53 5.39
C HIS A 102 11.57 -21.26 6.72
N ARG A 103 11.47 -20.50 7.80
CA ARG A 103 11.23 -21.09 9.13
C ARG A 103 9.91 -21.85 9.17
N ILE A 104 8.84 -21.26 8.66
CA ILE A 104 7.52 -21.90 8.67
C ILE A 104 7.52 -23.14 7.79
N ARG A 105 8.10 -23.07 6.61
CA ARG A 105 8.18 -24.22 5.72
C ARG A 105 9.01 -25.35 6.32
N ASN A 106 10.11 -25.02 6.99
CA ASN A 106 10.95 -26.03 7.64
C ASN A 106 10.27 -26.65 8.84
N GLN A 107 9.54 -25.86 9.64
CA GLN A 107 8.76 -26.40 10.77
C GLN A 107 7.70 -27.37 10.28
N LYS A 108 6.96 -27.00 9.25
CA LYS A 108 5.93 -27.85 8.66
C LYS A 108 6.56 -29.14 8.13
N LYS A 109 7.71 -29.03 7.46
CA LYS A 109 8.41 -30.18 6.90
C LYS A 109 8.87 -31.12 7.99
N SER A 110 9.39 -30.62 9.11
CA SER A 110 9.88 -31.45 10.22
C SER A 110 8.75 -32.04 11.04
N ASN A 111 7.58 -31.43 11.05
CA ASN A 111 6.43 -31.87 11.84
C ASN A 111 5.48 -32.80 11.08
N ILE A 112 5.64 -32.91 9.77
CA ILE A 112 4.79 -33.79 8.97
C ILE A 112 5.21 -35.22 9.19
N SER A 113 4.28 -36.06 9.66
CA SER A 113 4.46 -37.51 9.69
C SER A 113 3.86 -38.07 8.41
N PRO A 114 4.21 -39.31 8.06
CA PRO A 114 3.64 -39.98 6.89
C PRO A 114 2.11 -40.03 6.88
N THR A 115 1.50 -40.02 8.06
CA THR A 115 0.05 -40.13 8.19
C THR A 115 -0.64 -38.79 8.11
N ASP A 116 0.08 -37.67 8.23
CA ASP A 116 -0.49 -36.34 8.30
C ASP A 116 -0.35 -35.54 7.04
N GLY A 117 0.40 -36.04 6.08
CA GLY A 117 0.80 -35.24 4.94
C GLY A 117 -0.33 -34.58 4.19
N HIS A 118 -1.46 -35.21 4.08
CA HIS A 118 -2.60 -34.68 3.34
C HIS A 118 -3.32 -33.58 4.10
N GLY A 119 -3.40 -33.67 5.40
CA GLY A 119 -4.20 -32.72 6.18
C GLY A 119 -3.58 -31.35 6.29
N SER A 120 -2.27 -31.31 6.41
CA SER A 120 -1.58 -30.05 6.64
C SER A 120 -1.50 -29.16 5.40
N LEU A 121 -1.76 -29.71 4.23
CA LEU A 121 -1.62 -28.96 2.98
C LEU A 121 -2.73 -27.94 2.79
N ILE A 122 -3.82 -28.08 3.48
CA ILE A 122 -5.00 -27.25 3.29
C ILE A 122 -4.87 -25.91 4.00
N LYS A 123 -4.08 -25.87 5.00
CA LYS A 123 -3.91 -24.64 5.78
C LYS A 123 -2.77 -23.80 5.27
#